data_66747cddea17129ae3fc4e3dbbd56564
#
_entry.id   66747cddea17129ae3fc4e3dbbd56564
#
_cell.length_a   1.000
_cell.length_b   1.000
_cell.length_c   1.000
_cell.angle_alpha   90.00
_cell.angle_beta   90.00
_cell.angle_gamma   90.00
#
_symmetry.space_group_name_H-M   'P 1'
#
loop_
_entity.id
_entity.type
_entity.pdbx_description
1 polymer ?
#
loop_
_entity_poly.entity_id
_entity_poly.type
_entity_poly.pdbx_seq_one_letter_code
_entity_poly.pdbx_strand_id
1 'polypeptide(L)'
;MGERQSDSGSRSQLVEHIKFFTELGVKGLNQSEILVSSDISSDTEQVLQNSPTTITLSGRGVMSTKSLQSIRNELGECTRCKLHELGRQQIVFGVGDPKARLMFVGEAPGRDEDVQGVPFVGRAGKLLTKIIESIGLDREQVYIANVIKCRPPKNRNPEHDEVEKCEPFLSAQIDSVRPRVIVALGSFAARMLLQSETPISRLRGQVYDYRGTQLIPTFHPAYLLRNPGRKRDVWEDMKRVKALLLERDSVD
;
A
#
# COMPACT_ATOMS: atom_id res chain seq x y z
N MET A 1 -10.06 37.46 26.93
CA MET A 1 -11.10 36.56 26.37
C MET A 1 -10.50 35.92 25.15
N GLY A 2 -9.93 34.74 25.28
CA GLY A 2 -9.25 33.96 24.21
C GLY A 2 -9.65 32.50 24.37
N GLU A 3 -10.46 32.06 23.50
CA GLU A 3 -10.46 30.91 22.62
C GLU A 3 -10.25 29.51 23.24
N ARG A 4 -11.39 28.83 23.42
CA ARG A 4 -11.47 27.36 23.50
C ARG A 4 -12.25 26.85 22.27
N GLN A 5 -11.60 26.74 21.12
CA GLN A 5 -12.24 26.22 19.90
C GLN A 5 -11.53 25.05 19.21
N SER A 6 -10.49 24.42 19.78
CA SER A 6 -9.73 23.36 19.12
C SER A 6 -10.03 21.91 19.59
N ASP A 7 -10.92 21.70 20.59
CA ASP A 7 -11.07 20.37 21.24
C ASP A 7 -12.22 19.49 20.70
N SER A 8 -13.16 20.04 19.94
CA SER A 8 -14.32 19.29 19.44
C SER A 8 -14.02 18.40 18.23
N GLY A 9 -13.08 18.80 17.38
CA GLY A 9 -12.67 18.03 16.21
C GLY A 9 -11.88 16.76 16.57
N SER A 10 -10.99 16.87 17.55
CA SER A 10 -10.15 15.77 18.02
C SER A 10 -10.97 14.68 18.72
N ARG A 11 -11.95 15.05 19.54
CA ARG A 11 -12.86 14.10 20.20
C ARG A 11 -13.75 13.34 19.21
N SER A 12 -14.27 14.01 18.18
CA SER A 12 -15.08 13.36 17.16
C SER A 12 -14.28 12.34 16.35
N GLN A 13 -13.04 12.66 15.99
CA GLN A 13 -12.14 11.74 15.28
C GLN A 13 -11.78 10.53 16.16
N LEU A 14 -11.52 10.74 17.45
CA LEU A 14 -11.21 9.65 18.39
C LEU A 14 -12.39 8.69 18.54
N VAL A 15 -13.61 9.20 18.65
CA VAL A 15 -14.83 8.39 18.73
C VAL A 15 -15.05 7.59 17.45
N GLU A 16 -14.81 8.18 16.27
CA GLU A 16 -14.87 7.45 15.00
C GLU A 16 -13.80 6.36 14.91
N HIS A 17 -12.57 6.63 15.36
CA HIS A 17 -11.50 5.63 15.43
C HIS A 17 -11.87 4.48 16.38
N ILE A 18 -12.35 4.78 17.59
CA ILE A 18 -12.77 3.74 18.55
C ILE A 18 -13.91 2.89 17.97
N LYS A 19 -14.91 3.50 17.35
CA LYS A 19 -15.99 2.76 16.65
C LYS A 19 -15.43 1.87 15.56
N PHE A 20 -14.50 2.38 14.76
CA PHE A 20 -13.86 1.62 13.69
C PHE A 20 -13.09 0.41 14.25
N PHE A 21 -12.29 0.58 15.32
CA PHE A 21 -11.60 -0.53 15.98
C PHE A 21 -12.58 -1.54 16.60
N THR A 22 -13.68 -1.06 17.19
CA THR A 22 -14.72 -1.93 17.72
C THR A 22 -15.40 -2.75 16.61
N GLU A 23 -15.67 -2.13 15.44
CA GLU A 23 -16.22 -2.81 14.27
C GLU A 23 -15.23 -3.82 13.67
N LEU A 24 -13.92 -3.59 13.84
CA LEU A 24 -12.86 -4.55 13.47
C LEU A 24 -12.74 -5.71 14.46
N GLY A 25 -13.46 -5.68 15.59
CA GLY A 25 -13.41 -6.71 16.62
C GLY A 25 -12.23 -6.58 17.59
N VAL A 26 -11.57 -5.42 17.65
CA VAL A 26 -10.53 -5.13 18.62
C VAL A 26 -11.18 -4.93 20.00
N LYS A 27 -11.00 -5.87 20.90
CA LYS A 27 -11.48 -5.81 22.29
C LYS A 27 -10.38 -5.24 23.17
N GLY A 28 -10.37 -3.91 23.33
CA GLY A 28 -9.47 -3.21 24.25
C GLY A 28 -8.02 -3.08 23.75
N LEU A 29 -7.41 -1.95 24.05
CA LEU A 29 -5.96 -1.76 23.94
C LEU A 29 -5.37 -2.28 25.27
N ASN A 30 -4.54 -3.32 25.19
CA ASN A 30 -3.85 -3.82 26.38
C ASN A 30 -2.74 -2.82 26.73
N GLN A 31 -2.81 -2.21 27.91
CA GLN A 31 -1.87 -1.18 28.38
C GLN A 31 -0.40 -1.66 28.42
N SER A 32 -0.17 -2.97 28.39
CA SER A 32 1.17 -3.57 28.36
C SER A 32 1.91 -3.46 26.99
N GLU A 33 1.23 -3.09 25.92
CA GLU A 33 1.86 -2.90 24.59
C GLU A 33 2.34 -1.46 24.34
N ILE A 34 2.06 -0.52 25.26
CA ILE A 34 2.42 0.90 25.11
C ILE A 34 3.79 1.23 25.76
N LEU A 35 4.39 0.31 26.52
CA LEU A 35 5.63 0.55 27.25
C LEU A 35 6.88 -0.04 26.56
N VAL A 36 7.09 0.24 25.31
CA VAL A 36 8.39 0.00 24.66
C VAL A 36 8.76 1.18 23.80
N SER A 37 9.21 2.25 24.44
CA SER A 37 10.22 3.16 23.88
C SER A 37 10.44 4.38 24.79
N SER A 38 11.08 4.13 25.91
CA SER A 38 11.81 5.18 26.62
C SER A 38 12.96 4.53 27.39
N ASP A 39 14.03 4.18 26.71
CA ASP A 39 15.36 4.07 27.28
C ASP A 39 16.35 4.01 26.13
N ILE A 40 16.81 5.18 25.72
CA ILE A 40 18.09 5.33 25.05
C ILE A 40 18.95 6.11 26.01
N SER A 41 19.68 5.39 26.85
CA SER A 41 20.84 5.94 27.54
C SER A 41 22.07 5.76 26.67
N SER A 42 22.70 6.91 26.45
CA SER A 42 24.07 7.10 25.98
C SER A 42 25.06 6.17 26.69
N ASP A 43 25.95 5.53 25.94
CA ASP A 43 27.40 5.59 26.23
C ASP A 43 28.20 4.78 25.20
N THR A 44 29.18 5.48 24.72
CA THR A 44 30.60 5.12 24.55
C THR A 44 31.07 4.74 23.13
N GLU A 45 31.69 5.75 22.54
CA GLU A 45 32.73 5.59 21.52
C GLU A 45 33.86 4.70 22.04
N GLN A 46 34.31 3.74 21.24
CA GLN A 46 35.75 3.43 21.14
C GLN A 46 36.11 2.79 19.79
N VAL A 47 37.02 3.46 19.18
CA VAL A 47 37.85 3.21 18.02
C VAL A 47 38.45 1.80 18.01
N LEU A 48 38.44 1.14 16.86
CA LEU A 48 39.59 0.35 16.39
C LEU A 48 39.60 0.29 14.85
N GLN A 49 40.66 0.90 14.32
CA GLN A 49 41.14 0.79 12.94
C GLN A 49 41.62 -0.63 12.66
N ASN A 50 41.25 -1.18 11.52
CA ASN A 50 42.17 -1.98 10.68
C ASN A 50 41.57 -2.18 9.28
N SER A 51 42.30 -1.74 8.29
CA SER A 51 42.07 -1.90 6.85
C SER A 51 42.73 -3.20 6.34
N PRO A 52 42.72 -3.48 5.02
CA PRO A 52 41.61 -3.99 4.21
C PRO A 52 41.97 -5.36 3.61
N THR A 53 40.98 -6.16 3.32
CA THR A 53 41.15 -7.26 2.35
C THR A 53 40.12 -7.11 1.25
N THR A 54 40.58 -6.68 0.10
CA THR A 54 39.82 -6.58 -1.14
C THR A 54 39.43 -7.98 -1.58
N ILE A 55 38.15 -8.34 -1.39
CA ILE A 55 37.57 -9.49 -2.06
C ILE A 55 36.76 -8.95 -3.25
N THR A 56 37.30 -9.16 -4.43
CA THR A 56 36.67 -8.91 -5.69
C THR A 56 35.54 -9.92 -5.88
N LEU A 57 34.32 -9.56 -5.51
CA LEU A 57 33.12 -10.34 -5.87
C LEU A 57 32.71 -9.96 -7.28
N SER A 58 32.96 -10.88 -8.20
CA SER A 58 32.53 -10.90 -9.58
C SER A 58 31.02 -10.59 -9.70
N GLY A 59 30.72 -9.60 -10.56
CA GLY A 59 29.43 -8.95 -10.73
C GLY A 59 28.24 -9.86 -10.98
N ARG A 60 27.28 -9.80 -10.08
CA ARG A 60 25.88 -9.81 -10.50
C ARG A 60 25.58 -8.38 -10.96
N GLY A 61 25.31 -8.23 -12.26
CA GLY A 61 24.91 -6.94 -12.82
C GLY A 61 23.76 -6.36 -12.02
N VAL A 62 24.01 -5.28 -11.31
CA VAL A 62 22.98 -4.46 -10.70
C VAL A 62 22.20 -3.86 -11.86
N MET A 63 21.09 -4.51 -12.26
CA MET A 63 20.13 -3.88 -13.16
C MET A 63 19.68 -2.60 -12.47
N SER A 64 20.11 -1.46 -12.99
CA SER A 64 19.72 -0.13 -12.51
C SER A 64 18.20 -0.03 -12.56
N THR A 65 17.56 -0.15 -11.40
CA THR A 65 16.11 0.03 -11.29
C THR A 65 15.78 1.49 -11.57
N LYS A 66 14.82 1.74 -12.46
CA LYS A 66 14.33 3.09 -12.76
C LYS A 66 13.76 3.71 -11.48
N SER A 67 14.05 4.98 -11.23
CA SER A 67 13.39 5.72 -10.14
C SER A 67 11.91 5.95 -10.47
N LEU A 68 11.07 6.13 -9.43
CA LEU A 68 9.65 6.47 -9.61
C LEU A 68 9.47 7.72 -10.50
N GLN A 69 10.37 8.71 -10.36
CA GLN A 69 10.33 9.90 -11.21
C GLN A 69 10.62 9.57 -12.67
N SER A 70 11.58 8.70 -12.95
CA SER A 70 11.89 8.24 -14.32
C SER A 70 10.70 7.47 -14.93
N ILE A 71 10.05 6.61 -14.13
CA ILE A 71 8.85 5.87 -14.54
C ILE A 71 7.69 6.84 -14.83
N ARG A 72 7.50 7.85 -14.00
CA ARG A 72 6.47 8.88 -14.20
C ARG A 72 6.72 9.69 -15.48
N ASN A 73 7.97 10.06 -15.74
CA ASN A 73 8.36 10.78 -16.95
C ASN A 73 8.15 9.92 -18.22
N GLU A 74 8.47 8.62 -18.16
CA GLU A 74 8.23 7.67 -19.26
C GLU A 74 6.73 7.46 -19.51
N LEU A 75 5.92 7.42 -18.44
CA LEU A 75 4.47 7.35 -18.58
C LEU A 75 3.94 8.60 -19.29
N GLY A 76 4.41 9.79 -18.91
CA GLY A 76 4.04 11.07 -19.52
C GLY A 76 2.52 11.27 -19.57
N GLU A 77 2.04 11.93 -20.62
CA GLU A 77 0.61 12.07 -20.95
C GLU A 77 0.05 10.86 -21.71
N CYS A 78 0.33 9.70 -21.24
CA CYS A 78 0.12 8.37 -21.82
C CYS A 78 -1.09 8.23 -22.75
N THR A 79 -0.83 7.79 -23.99
CA THR A 79 -1.86 7.48 -25.00
C THR A 79 -1.81 6.02 -25.47
N ARG A 80 -1.22 5.11 -24.66
CA ARG A 80 -0.92 3.72 -25.05
C ARG A 80 -2.15 2.81 -25.14
N CYS A 81 -3.26 3.18 -24.51
CA CYS A 81 -4.52 2.43 -24.57
C CYS A 81 -5.70 3.38 -24.74
N LYS A 82 -6.85 2.86 -25.15
CA LYS A 82 -8.08 3.62 -25.44
C LYS A 82 -8.61 4.49 -24.29
N LEU A 83 -8.20 4.26 -23.05
CA LEU A 83 -8.68 5.05 -21.89
C LEU A 83 -8.31 6.54 -21.99
N HIS A 84 -7.30 6.92 -22.77
CA HIS A 84 -6.95 8.32 -22.97
C HIS A 84 -8.01 9.10 -23.76
N GLU A 85 -8.80 8.41 -24.61
CA GLU A 85 -9.89 8.97 -25.40
C GLU A 85 -11.27 8.84 -24.71
N LEU A 86 -11.38 7.97 -23.71
CA LEU A 86 -12.65 7.62 -23.09
C LEU A 86 -13.01 8.47 -21.86
N GLY A 87 -12.50 9.71 -21.78
CA GLY A 87 -12.88 10.70 -20.78
C GLY A 87 -12.08 10.66 -19.48
N ARG A 88 -10.90 10.07 -19.48
CA ARG A 88 -9.90 10.25 -18.40
C ARG A 88 -9.58 11.74 -18.25
N GLN A 89 -9.61 12.26 -17.00
CA GLN A 89 -9.19 13.61 -16.68
C GLN A 89 -7.70 13.67 -16.32
N GLN A 90 -7.23 12.75 -15.47
CA GLN A 90 -5.85 12.70 -15.04
C GLN A 90 -5.30 11.27 -15.03
N ILE A 91 -3.97 11.16 -15.10
CA ILE A 91 -3.26 9.92 -14.85
C ILE A 91 -3.01 9.81 -13.35
N VAL A 92 -3.49 8.75 -12.73
CA VAL A 92 -3.31 8.44 -11.30
C VAL A 92 -2.10 7.52 -11.15
N PHE A 93 -0.92 8.11 -11.03
CA PHE A 93 0.35 7.35 -11.04
C PHE A 93 0.52 6.45 -9.83
N GLY A 94 0.38 7.02 -8.66
CA GLY A 94 0.65 6.44 -7.35
C GLY A 94 1.16 7.50 -6.39
N VAL A 95 1.14 7.22 -5.08
CA VAL A 95 1.55 8.16 -4.03
C VAL A 95 2.09 7.43 -2.81
N GLY A 96 2.99 8.06 -2.07
CA GLY A 96 3.54 7.56 -0.81
C GLY A 96 5.06 7.56 -0.79
N ASP A 97 5.64 6.88 0.19
CA ASP A 97 7.09 6.78 0.36
C ASP A 97 7.71 5.96 -0.78
N PRO A 98 8.66 6.51 -1.54
CA PRO A 98 9.39 5.76 -2.57
C PRO A 98 10.24 4.59 -2.01
N LYS A 99 10.45 4.53 -0.69
CA LYS A 99 11.14 3.45 0.02
C LYS A 99 10.21 2.67 0.96
N ALA A 100 8.91 2.73 0.70
CA ALA A 100 7.91 2.09 1.55
C ALA A 100 8.16 0.58 1.69
N ARG A 101 8.12 0.08 2.91
CA ARG A 101 8.15 -1.37 3.19
C ARG A 101 6.82 -2.06 2.87
N LEU A 102 5.73 -1.30 2.76
CA LEU A 102 4.39 -1.78 2.46
C LEU A 102 3.81 -1.05 1.25
N MET A 103 3.34 -1.82 0.28
CA MET A 103 2.69 -1.28 -0.91
C MET A 103 1.27 -1.81 -1.05
N PHE A 104 0.31 -0.93 -1.29
CA PHE A 104 -1.06 -1.28 -1.61
C PHE A 104 -1.30 -1.16 -3.12
N VAL A 105 -1.91 -2.19 -3.70
CA VAL A 105 -2.21 -2.22 -5.13
C VAL A 105 -3.71 -2.46 -5.32
N GLY A 106 -4.41 -1.45 -5.86
CA GLY A 106 -5.81 -1.54 -6.25
C GLY A 106 -5.99 -1.87 -7.73
N GLU A 107 -7.24 -1.84 -8.20
CA GLU A 107 -7.62 -2.16 -9.59
C GLU A 107 -7.38 -0.98 -10.52
N ALA A 108 -8.10 0.10 -10.33
CA ALA A 108 -8.16 1.28 -11.20
C ALA A 108 -8.59 2.52 -10.42
N PRO A 109 -8.31 3.74 -10.93
CA PRO A 109 -8.86 4.96 -10.37
C PRO A 109 -10.40 5.02 -10.49
N GLY A 110 -11.06 5.52 -9.44
CA GLY A 110 -12.45 5.94 -9.47
C GLY A 110 -12.60 7.40 -9.93
N ARG A 111 -13.82 7.94 -9.79
CA ARG A 111 -14.12 9.32 -10.20
C ARG A 111 -13.32 10.37 -9.43
N ASP A 112 -13.26 10.23 -8.11
CA ASP A 112 -12.59 11.24 -7.27
C ASP A 112 -11.09 11.21 -7.49
N GLU A 113 -10.52 10.02 -7.74
CA GLU A 113 -9.12 9.81 -8.07
C GLU A 113 -8.76 10.39 -9.44
N ASP A 114 -9.63 10.22 -10.43
CA ASP A 114 -9.47 10.77 -11.78
C ASP A 114 -9.46 12.31 -11.80
N VAL A 115 -10.29 12.94 -10.94
CA VAL A 115 -10.33 14.40 -10.77
C VAL A 115 -9.09 14.92 -10.06
N GLN A 116 -8.58 14.21 -9.03
CA GLN A 116 -7.51 14.69 -8.17
C GLN A 116 -6.11 14.21 -8.60
N GLY A 117 -6.02 13.22 -9.47
CA GLY A 117 -4.74 12.60 -9.87
C GLY A 117 -4.08 11.76 -8.77
N VAL A 118 -4.78 11.48 -7.66
CA VAL A 118 -4.26 10.78 -6.48
C VAL A 118 -5.05 9.50 -6.23
N PRO A 119 -4.41 8.33 -5.99
CA PRO A 119 -5.12 7.09 -5.75
C PRO A 119 -5.80 7.08 -4.38
N PHE A 120 -6.97 6.45 -4.29
CA PHE A 120 -7.69 6.21 -3.04
C PHE A 120 -7.96 7.48 -2.23
N VAL A 121 -8.63 8.47 -2.81
CA VAL A 121 -9.06 9.72 -2.15
C VAL A 121 -10.56 9.76 -1.83
N GLY A 122 -11.39 9.01 -2.56
CA GLY A 122 -12.83 8.91 -2.32
C GLY A 122 -13.19 8.15 -1.04
N ARG A 123 -14.47 7.78 -0.88
CA ARG A 123 -14.97 7.04 0.32
C ARG A 123 -14.19 5.75 0.59
N ALA A 124 -13.85 5.00 -0.46
CA ALA A 124 -13.02 3.80 -0.35
C ALA A 124 -11.60 4.13 0.11
N GLY A 125 -11.04 5.24 -0.36
CA GLY A 125 -9.72 5.72 0.04
C GLY A 125 -9.66 6.13 1.52
N LYS A 126 -10.67 6.86 2.02
CA LYS A 126 -10.78 7.18 3.45
C LYS A 126 -10.84 5.93 4.33
N LEU A 127 -11.51 4.87 3.86
CA LEU A 127 -11.51 3.60 4.58
C LEU A 127 -10.13 2.91 4.50
N LEU A 128 -9.43 2.98 3.37
CA LEU A 128 -8.06 2.46 3.25
C LEU A 128 -7.12 3.17 4.23
N THR A 129 -7.21 4.49 4.37
CA THR A 129 -6.42 5.24 5.37
C THR A 129 -6.64 4.67 6.78
N LYS A 130 -7.91 4.46 7.19
CA LYS A 130 -8.22 3.84 8.49
C LYS A 130 -7.67 2.41 8.63
N ILE A 131 -7.63 1.64 7.55
CA ILE A 131 -7.03 0.29 7.54
C ILE A 131 -5.51 0.39 7.74
N ILE A 132 -4.83 1.33 7.11
CA ILE A 132 -3.40 1.58 7.27
C ILE A 132 -3.09 2.00 8.73
N GLU A 133 -3.84 2.96 9.26
CA GLU A 133 -3.73 3.44 10.64
C GLU A 133 -3.95 2.31 11.66
N SER A 134 -4.81 1.34 11.36
CA SER A 134 -5.10 0.21 12.26
C SER A 134 -3.90 -0.70 12.53
N ILE A 135 -2.90 -0.72 11.65
CA ILE A 135 -1.65 -1.46 11.85
C ILE A 135 -0.50 -0.59 12.38
N GLY A 136 -0.79 0.69 12.69
CA GLY A 136 0.16 1.64 13.27
C GLY A 136 1.03 2.34 12.24
N LEU A 137 0.58 2.46 11.00
CA LEU A 137 1.25 3.20 9.93
C LEU A 137 0.42 4.38 9.47
N ASP A 138 1.08 5.44 9.00
CA ASP A 138 0.45 6.55 8.32
C ASP A 138 0.42 6.32 6.80
N ARG A 139 -0.49 7.02 6.12
CA ARG A 139 -0.66 6.90 4.67
C ARG A 139 0.61 7.28 3.91
N GLU A 140 1.39 8.21 4.43
CA GLU A 140 2.63 8.71 3.88
C GLU A 140 3.79 7.70 4.00
N GLN A 141 3.70 6.74 4.91
CA GLN A 141 4.71 5.69 5.15
C GLN A 141 4.55 4.46 4.25
N VAL A 142 3.48 4.39 3.49
CA VAL A 142 3.20 3.31 2.55
C VAL A 142 3.21 3.83 1.11
N TYR A 143 3.29 2.95 0.12
CA TYR A 143 3.09 3.32 -1.28
C TYR A 143 1.76 2.77 -1.79
N ILE A 144 0.97 3.59 -2.47
CA ILE A 144 -0.35 3.22 -2.96
C ILE A 144 -0.41 3.44 -4.46
N ALA A 145 -0.79 2.40 -5.20
CA ALA A 145 -0.97 2.45 -6.65
C ALA A 145 -2.15 1.57 -7.10
N ASN A 146 -2.45 1.60 -8.38
CA ASN A 146 -3.41 0.71 -9.02
C ASN A 146 -2.75 -0.05 -10.17
N VAL A 147 -3.37 -1.15 -10.61
CA VAL A 147 -2.97 -1.92 -11.79
C VAL A 147 -2.95 -1.02 -13.01
N ILE A 148 -4.04 -0.32 -13.27
CA ILE A 148 -4.09 0.69 -14.33
C ILE A 148 -4.12 2.10 -13.77
N LYS A 149 -3.59 3.07 -14.54
CA LYS A 149 -3.38 4.46 -14.10
C LYS A 149 -4.47 5.42 -14.57
N CYS A 150 -5.40 4.95 -15.37
CA CYS A 150 -6.48 5.75 -15.95
C CYS A 150 -7.82 5.15 -15.53
N ARG A 151 -8.83 6.02 -15.32
CA ARG A 151 -10.18 5.60 -14.96
C ARG A 151 -10.91 4.99 -16.16
N PRO A 152 -11.45 3.75 -16.05
CA PRO A 152 -12.35 3.21 -17.05
C PRO A 152 -13.73 3.90 -17.03
N PRO A 153 -14.42 4.01 -18.18
CA PRO A 153 -15.77 4.58 -18.24
C PRO A 153 -16.72 3.92 -17.24
N LYS A 154 -17.49 4.74 -16.49
CA LYS A 154 -18.48 4.29 -15.49
C LYS A 154 -17.86 3.37 -14.40
N ASN A 155 -16.54 3.43 -14.18
CA ASN A 155 -15.80 2.55 -13.27
C ASN A 155 -16.01 1.05 -13.55
N ARG A 156 -16.09 0.64 -14.84
CA ARG A 156 -16.08 -0.77 -15.20
C ARG A 156 -14.71 -1.40 -14.88
N ASN A 157 -14.65 -2.71 -14.82
CA ASN A 157 -13.38 -3.38 -14.71
C ASN A 157 -12.49 -3.05 -15.91
N PRO A 158 -11.14 -3.00 -15.72
CA PRO A 158 -10.19 -2.87 -16.81
C PRO A 158 -10.32 -4.01 -17.81
N GLU A 159 -10.15 -3.71 -19.08
CA GLU A 159 -10.08 -4.70 -20.14
C GLU A 159 -8.65 -5.19 -20.34
N HIS A 160 -8.48 -6.35 -20.98
CA HIS A 160 -7.18 -7.01 -21.12
C HIS A 160 -6.14 -6.13 -21.81
N ASP A 161 -6.50 -5.46 -22.90
CA ASP A 161 -5.64 -4.55 -23.65
C ASP A 161 -5.20 -3.32 -22.82
N GLU A 162 -6.07 -2.85 -21.91
CA GLU A 162 -5.78 -1.74 -21.01
C GLU A 162 -4.76 -2.15 -19.94
N VAL A 163 -4.91 -3.36 -19.41
CA VAL A 163 -3.97 -3.94 -18.44
C VAL A 163 -2.62 -4.20 -19.09
N GLU A 164 -2.60 -4.87 -20.25
CA GLU A 164 -1.38 -5.19 -21.00
C GLU A 164 -0.49 -3.96 -21.23
N LYS A 165 -1.09 -2.83 -21.57
CA LYS A 165 -0.35 -1.57 -21.81
C LYS A 165 0.05 -0.84 -20.53
N CYS A 166 -0.62 -1.09 -19.40
CA CYS A 166 -0.43 -0.34 -18.16
C CYS A 166 0.35 -1.11 -17.08
N GLU A 167 0.23 -2.44 -17.03
CA GLU A 167 0.89 -3.31 -16.06
C GLU A 167 2.41 -3.14 -16.00
N PRO A 168 3.14 -2.93 -17.11
CA PRO A 168 4.59 -2.71 -17.05
C PRO A 168 5.00 -1.53 -16.17
N PHE A 169 4.16 -0.50 -16.05
CA PHE A 169 4.41 0.64 -15.16
C PHE A 169 4.22 0.26 -13.69
N LEU A 170 3.23 -0.60 -13.37
CA LEU A 170 3.07 -1.12 -12.01
C LEU A 170 4.26 -2.00 -11.63
N SER A 171 4.68 -2.90 -12.50
CA SER A 171 5.86 -3.75 -12.30
C SER A 171 7.11 -2.91 -12.04
N ALA A 172 7.35 -1.87 -12.85
CA ALA A 172 8.46 -0.95 -12.66
C ALA A 172 8.37 -0.17 -11.34
N GLN A 173 7.16 0.21 -10.90
CA GLN A 173 6.95 0.85 -9.60
C GLN A 173 7.29 -0.11 -8.45
N ILE A 174 6.86 -1.36 -8.52
CA ILE A 174 7.19 -2.38 -7.51
C ILE A 174 8.71 -2.60 -7.46
N ASP A 175 9.37 -2.72 -8.61
CA ASP A 175 10.82 -2.87 -8.71
C ASP A 175 11.59 -1.63 -8.19
N SER A 176 11.00 -0.43 -8.30
CA SER A 176 11.58 0.82 -7.80
C SER A 176 11.41 0.97 -6.29
N VAL A 177 10.20 0.72 -5.76
CA VAL A 177 9.88 0.85 -4.32
C VAL A 177 10.51 -0.29 -3.53
N ARG A 178 10.55 -1.51 -4.07
CA ARG A 178 11.02 -2.75 -3.43
C ARG A 178 10.35 -2.98 -2.07
N PRO A 179 9.01 -3.01 -2.03
CA PRO A 179 8.32 -3.21 -0.76
C PRO A 179 8.63 -4.61 -0.22
N ARG A 180 8.64 -4.76 1.09
CA ARG A 180 8.72 -6.07 1.74
C ARG A 180 7.42 -6.85 1.58
N VAL A 181 6.28 -6.12 1.66
CA VAL A 181 4.94 -6.70 1.54
C VAL A 181 4.11 -5.91 0.55
N ILE A 182 3.41 -6.62 -0.33
CA ILE A 182 2.37 -6.06 -1.22
C ILE A 182 1.01 -6.52 -0.69
N VAL A 183 0.07 -5.60 -0.56
CA VAL A 183 -1.34 -5.90 -0.29
C VAL A 183 -2.14 -5.67 -1.56
N ALA A 184 -2.69 -6.74 -2.15
CA ALA A 184 -3.55 -6.68 -3.31
C ALA A 184 -5.01 -6.44 -2.86
N LEU A 185 -5.57 -5.29 -3.22
CA LEU A 185 -6.90 -4.85 -2.82
C LEU A 185 -7.98 -5.31 -3.81
N GLY A 186 -8.70 -6.36 -3.44
CA GLY A 186 -9.81 -6.90 -4.21
C GLY A 186 -9.43 -7.97 -5.23
N SER A 187 -10.47 -8.53 -5.86
CA SER A 187 -10.33 -9.68 -6.76
C SER A 187 -9.48 -9.38 -7.98
N PHE A 188 -9.66 -8.20 -8.58
CA PHE A 188 -8.98 -7.85 -9.82
C PHE A 188 -7.45 -7.75 -9.62
N ALA A 189 -7.01 -6.94 -8.66
CA ALA A 189 -5.58 -6.79 -8.37
C ALA A 189 -4.94 -8.11 -7.94
N ALA A 190 -5.64 -8.90 -7.09
CA ALA A 190 -5.15 -10.19 -6.65
C ALA A 190 -4.96 -11.18 -7.80
N ARG A 191 -5.96 -11.31 -8.68
CA ARG A 191 -5.89 -12.21 -9.83
C ARG A 191 -4.82 -11.82 -10.82
N MET A 192 -4.69 -10.53 -11.10
CA MET A 192 -3.68 -10.02 -12.02
C MET A 192 -2.27 -10.28 -11.48
N LEU A 193 -1.98 -9.94 -10.23
CA LEU A 193 -0.65 -10.15 -9.64
C LEU A 193 -0.32 -11.63 -9.45
N LEU A 194 -1.28 -12.47 -9.09
CA LEU A 194 -1.08 -13.90 -8.87
C LEU A 194 -1.30 -14.75 -10.13
N GLN A 195 -1.74 -14.16 -11.23
CA GLN A 195 -2.13 -14.87 -12.46
C GLN A 195 -3.07 -16.05 -12.16
N SER A 196 -4.08 -15.80 -11.31
CA SER A 196 -4.97 -16.82 -10.77
C SER A 196 -6.44 -16.44 -10.91
N GLU A 197 -7.29 -17.36 -11.33
CA GLU A 197 -8.74 -17.21 -11.37
C GLU A 197 -9.45 -17.52 -10.05
N THR A 198 -8.68 -17.85 -9.02
CA THR A 198 -9.23 -18.20 -7.70
C THR A 198 -10.00 -17.02 -7.09
N PRO A 199 -11.20 -17.23 -6.53
CA PRO A 199 -11.98 -16.18 -5.87
C PRO A 199 -11.23 -15.54 -4.70
N ILE A 200 -11.40 -14.22 -4.53
CA ILE A 200 -10.76 -13.45 -3.44
C ILE A 200 -11.08 -14.01 -2.04
N SER A 201 -12.25 -14.60 -1.86
CA SER A 201 -12.62 -15.23 -0.59
C SER A 201 -11.74 -16.41 -0.19
N ARG A 202 -11.08 -17.04 -1.15
CA ARG A 202 -10.11 -18.13 -0.93
C ARG A 202 -8.67 -17.64 -0.92
N LEU A 203 -8.38 -16.58 -1.69
CA LEU A 203 -7.03 -16.00 -1.76
C LEU A 203 -6.70 -15.15 -0.54
N ARG A 204 -7.70 -14.44 0.03
CA ARG A 204 -7.44 -13.46 1.08
C ARG A 204 -6.74 -14.06 2.31
N GLY A 205 -5.91 -13.25 2.91
CA GLY A 205 -5.20 -13.59 4.14
C GLY A 205 -4.15 -14.69 4.00
N GLN A 206 -3.94 -15.26 2.81
CA GLN A 206 -2.82 -16.14 2.54
C GLN A 206 -1.61 -15.32 2.09
N VAL A 207 -0.41 -15.82 2.37
CA VAL A 207 0.84 -15.21 1.90
C VAL A 207 1.26 -15.91 0.63
N TYR A 208 1.50 -15.14 -0.41
CA TYR A 208 1.99 -15.61 -1.71
C TYR A 208 3.34 -14.99 -2.01
N ASP A 209 4.11 -15.62 -2.88
CA ASP A 209 5.28 -15.00 -3.48
C ASP A 209 4.89 -14.24 -4.76
N TYR A 210 5.33 -13.01 -4.88
CA TYR A 210 5.27 -12.23 -6.10
C TYR A 210 6.66 -11.71 -6.44
N ARG A 211 7.36 -12.42 -7.31
CA ARG A 211 8.71 -12.03 -7.78
C ARG A 211 9.70 -11.79 -6.62
N GLY A 212 9.63 -12.63 -5.59
CA GLY A 212 10.46 -12.54 -4.38
C GLY A 212 9.94 -11.56 -3.31
N THR A 213 8.77 -10.95 -3.53
CA THR A 213 8.09 -10.07 -2.56
C THR A 213 6.87 -10.80 -1.98
N GLN A 214 6.66 -10.71 -0.67
CA GLN A 214 5.47 -11.29 -0.03
C GLN A 214 4.21 -10.52 -0.45
N LEU A 215 3.18 -11.23 -0.90
CA LEU A 215 1.91 -10.67 -1.34
C LEU A 215 0.75 -11.25 -0.53
N ILE A 216 -0.10 -10.36 0.02
CA ILE A 216 -1.33 -10.73 0.72
C ILE A 216 -2.53 -10.12 -0.01
N PRO A 217 -3.41 -10.94 -0.61
CA PRO A 217 -4.70 -10.47 -1.09
C PRO A 217 -5.64 -10.18 0.06
N THR A 218 -6.47 -9.14 -0.09
CA THR A 218 -7.57 -8.83 0.84
C THR A 218 -8.76 -8.21 0.11
N PHE A 219 -9.89 -7.99 0.80
CA PHE A 219 -11.04 -7.36 0.20
C PHE A 219 -10.77 -5.89 -0.14
N HIS A 220 -11.33 -5.43 -1.27
CA HIS A 220 -11.25 -4.03 -1.67
C HIS A 220 -12.05 -3.14 -0.69
N PRO A 221 -11.54 -1.96 -0.28
CA PRO A 221 -12.27 -1.06 0.62
C PRO A 221 -13.67 -0.69 0.14
N ALA A 222 -13.90 -0.53 -1.16
CA ALA A 222 -15.22 -0.27 -1.71
C ALA A 222 -16.22 -1.43 -1.49
N TYR A 223 -15.73 -2.67 -1.43
CA TYR A 223 -16.56 -3.82 -1.07
C TYR A 223 -16.99 -3.76 0.40
N LEU A 224 -16.10 -3.35 1.30
CA LEU A 224 -16.37 -3.22 2.73
C LEU A 224 -17.39 -2.14 3.06
N LEU A 225 -17.48 -1.08 2.24
CA LEU A 225 -18.52 -0.05 2.38
C LEU A 225 -19.92 -0.61 2.16
N ARG A 226 -20.06 -1.62 1.29
CA ARG A 226 -21.32 -2.32 1.01
C ARG A 226 -21.54 -3.54 1.91
N ASN A 227 -20.46 -4.08 2.50
CA ASN A 227 -20.46 -5.29 3.32
C ASN A 227 -19.66 -5.07 4.62
N PRO A 228 -20.19 -4.25 5.56
CA PRO A 228 -19.44 -3.86 6.77
C PRO A 228 -18.99 -5.04 7.63
N GLY A 229 -19.76 -6.13 7.69
CA GLY A 229 -19.40 -7.34 8.45
C GLY A 229 -18.10 -8.02 8.00
N ARG A 230 -17.60 -7.68 6.79
CA ARG A 230 -16.32 -8.19 6.28
C ARG A 230 -15.10 -7.38 6.71
N LYS A 231 -15.27 -6.29 7.44
CA LYS A 231 -14.15 -5.50 7.98
C LYS A 231 -13.26 -6.35 8.90
N ARG A 232 -13.87 -7.23 9.69
CA ARG A 232 -13.13 -8.16 10.56
C ARG A 232 -12.18 -9.06 9.77
N ASP A 233 -12.60 -9.53 8.61
CA ASP A 233 -11.75 -10.36 7.74
C ASP A 233 -10.50 -9.59 7.30
N VAL A 234 -10.67 -8.31 6.90
CA VAL A 234 -9.54 -7.46 6.51
C VAL A 234 -8.62 -7.17 7.70
N TRP A 235 -9.18 -6.99 8.90
CA TRP A 235 -8.37 -6.82 10.11
C TRP A 235 -7.47 -8.05 10.35
N GLU A 236 -7.98 -9.28 10.20
CA GLU A 236 -7.16 -10.48 10.31
C GLU A 236 -6.05 -10.52 9.26
N ASP A 237 -6.35 -10.09 8.00
CA ASP A 237 -5.34 -9.99 6.97
C ASP A 237 -4.26 -8.95 7.34
N MET A 238 -4.66 -7.79 7.85
CA MET A 238 -3.74 -6.71 8.24
C MET A 238 -2.86 -7.08 9.44
N LYS A 239 -3.34 -7.91 10.38
CA LYS A 239 -2.48 -8.46 11.44
C LYS A 239 -1.34 -9.30 10.87
N ARG A 240 -1.60 -10.09 9.82
CA ARG A 240 -0.55 -10.84 9.12
C ARG A 240 0.44 -9.91 8.42
N VAL A 241 -0.06 -8.87 7.73
CA VAL A 241 0.79 -7.83 7.13
C VAL A 241 1.71 -7.22 8.18
N LYS A 242 1.16 -6.82 9.34
CA LYS A 242 1.94 -6.25 10.45
C LYS A 242 3.02 -7.23 10.94
N ALA A 243 2.68 -8.50 11.14
CA ALA A 243 3.63 -9.52 11.56
C ALA A 243 4.81 -9.63 10.57
N LEU A 244 4.52 -9.73 9.26
CA LEU A 244 5.56 -9.79 8.23
C LEU A 244 6.45 -8.54 8.18
N LEU A 245 5.91 -7.36 8.46
CA LEU A 245 6.70 -6.13 8.53
C LEU A 245 7.63 -6.06 9.75
N LEU A 246 7.26 -6.75 10.85
CA LEU A 246 8.02 -6.80 12.10
C LEU A 246 9.06 -7.92 12.13
N GLU A 247 8.88 -8.96 11.33
CA GLU A 247 9.92 -9.98 11.18
C GLU A 247 11.22 -9.27 10.78
N ARG A 248 12.24 -9.33 11.65
CA ARG A 248 13.56 -8.79 11.34
C ARG A 248 14.12 -9.58 10.17
N ASP A 249 14.86 -8.90 9.30
CA ASP A 249 15.69 -9.58 8.34
C ASP A 249 16.69 -10.43 9.15
N SER A 250 16.28 -11.65 9.45
CA SER A 250 17.14 -12.64 10.08
C SER A 250 17.97 -13.25 8.95
N VAL A 251 18.91 -12.48 8.43
CA VAL A 251 20.13 -12.95 7.75
C VAL A 251 21.01 -11.71 7.47
N ASP A 252 21.99 -11.51 8.33
CA ASP A 252 23.39 -11.28 7.89
C ASP A 252 24.33 -11.66 9.03
#